data_442f26c11bf5129706019c3f182dc1e3
#
_entry.id   442f26c11bf5129706019c3f182dc1e3
#
_cell.length_a   1.000
_cell.length_b   1.000
_cell.length_c   1.000
_cell.angle_alpha   90.00
_cell.angle_beta   90.00
_cell.angle_gamma   90.00
#
_symmetry.space_group_name_H-M   'P 1'
#
loop_
_entity.id
_entity.type
_entity.pdbx_description
1 polymer ?
#
loop_
_entity_poly.entity_id
_entity_poly.type
_entity_poly.pdbx_seq_one_letter_code
_entity_poly.pdbx_strand_id
1 'polypeptide(L)'
;IWISILTLIGSVVLGFLLYLLTKSKIDTFRYIGVIFNEIVFGSPLIVFIVVVYYMIWNYLPFESRLYGGVVALTLYMAPYMKNLFEGAIKTIDDLQFQAMTVLGFTKIQQYRYIILPQLVRVIMPPLIGNLTFIIKGSSLLNFIGVPELYNQLTFIQYDNFLAIEGYLLMFVTYLMITIPLIRLTKFFEKKVVS
;
A
#
# COMPACT_ATOMS: atom_id res chain seq x y z
N ILE A 1 -6.76 -1.35 -12.49
CA ILE A 1 -5.54 -0.53 -12.45
C ILE A 1 -5.79 0.80 -11.71
N TRP A 2 -6.82 1.60 -12.08
CA TRP A 2 -7.12 2.88 -11.40
C TRP A 2 -7.31 2.73 -9.90
N ILE A 3 -8.08 1.74 -9.46
CA ILE A 3 -8.28 1.41 -8.04
C ILE A 3 -6.93 1.23 -7.35
N SER A 4 -6.03 0.46 -7.95
CA SER A 4 -4.73 0.16 -7.36
C SER A 4 -3.81 1.39 -7.26
N ILE A 5 -3.86 2.28 -8.26
CA ILE A 5 -3.09 3.53 -8.23
C ILE A 5 -3.62 4.47 -7.15
N LEU A 6 -4.94 4.66 -7.08
CA LEU A 6 -5.57 5.50 -6.06
C LEU A 6 -5.29 4.95 -4.65
N THR A 7 -5.42 3.64 -4.47
CA THR A 7 -5.08 2.96 -3.21
C THR A 7 -3.62 3.15 -2.85
N LEU A 8 -2.69 3.00 -3.80
CA LEU A 8 -1.27 3.19 -3.54
C LEU A 8 -0.98 4.62 -3.07
N ILE A 9 -1.47 5.62 -3.80
CA ILE A 9 -1.28 7.03 -3.43
C ILE A 9 -1.87 7.31 -2.04
N GLY A 10 -3.10 6.90 -1.81
CA GLY A 10 -3.77 7.07 -0.52
C GLY A 10 -3.02 6.37 0.62
N SER A 11 -2.56 5.13 0.40
CA SER A 11 -1.82 4.38 1.42
C SER A 11 -0.44 4.96 1.72
N VAL A 12 0.25 5.54 0.72
CA VAL A 12 1.50 6.26 0.94
C VAL A 12 1.26 7.47 1.85
N VAL A 13 0.23 8.27 1.56
CA VAL A 13 -0.11 9.44 2.38
C VAL A 13 -0.52 9.04 3.79
N LEU A 14 -1.49 8.13 3.92
CA LEU A 14 -1.95 7.65 5.23
C LEU A 14 -0.86 6.91 6.00
N GLY A 15 -0.03 6.12 5.33
CA GLY A 15 1.09 5.42 5.95
C GLY A 15 2.14 6.39 6.50
N PHE A 16 2.39 7.48 5.79
CA PHE A 16 3.28 8.54 6.30
C PHE A 16 2.67 9.25 7.51
N LEU A 17 1.39 9.61 7.47
CA LEU A 17 0.69 10.18 8.62
C LEU A 17 0.70 9.21 9.81
N LEU A 18 0.46 7.93 9.58
CA LEU A 18 0.51 6.90 10.60
C LEU A 18 1.92 6.73 11.19
N TYR A 19 2.96 6.85 10.35
CA TYR A 19 4.34 6.89 10.82
C TYR A 19 4.57 8.08 11.77
N LEU A 20 4.11 9.27 11.42
CA LEU A 20 4.23 10.45 12.30
C LEU A 20 3.44 10.27 13.60
N LEU A 21 2.24 9.70 13.56
CA LEU A 21 1.44 9.40 14.74
C LEU A 21 2.16 8.44 15.69
N THR A 22 2.71 7.36 15.17
CA THR A 22 3.43 6.35 15.99
C THR A 22 4.73 6.88 16.58
N LYS A 23 5.30 7.96 16.03
CA LYS A 23 6.49 8.67 16.55
C LYS A 23 6.14 9.90 17.40
N SER A 24 4.86 10.19 17.59
CA SER A 24 4.41 11.32 18.38
C SER A 24 4.89 11.22 19.83
N LYS A 25 5.24 12.37 20.42
CA LYS A 25 5.55 12.50 21.85
C LYS A 25 4.29 12.46 22.72
N ILE A 26 3.12 12.67 22.12
CA ILE A 26 1.82 12.61 22.81
C ILE A 26 1.37 11.15 22.82
N ASP A 27 1.29 10.58 24.01
CA ASP A 27 0.99 9.16 24.19
C ASP A 27 -0.32 8.75 23.54
N THR A 28 -1.37 9.57 23.65
CA THR A 28 -2.68 9.29 23.04
C THR A 28 -2.58 9.05 21.53
N PHE A 29 -1.88 9.92 20.80
CA PHE A 29 -1.70 9.78 19.35
C PHE A 29 -0.85 8.57 19.00
N ARG A 30 0.20 8.30 19.80
CA ARG A 30 1.04 7.12 19.62
C ARG A 30 0.24 5.84 19.80
N TYR A 31 -0.56 5.73 20.86
CA TYR A 31 -1.39 4.55 21.12
C TYR A 31 -2.45 4.33 20.03
N ILE A 32 -3.11 5.39 19.54
CA ILE A 32 -4.06 5.27 18.43
C ILE A 32 -3.36 4.65 17.20
N GLY A 33 -2.18 5.12 16.84
CA GLY A 33 -1.43 4.57 15.72
C GLY A 33 -1.00 3.11 15.91
N VAL A 34 -0.60 2.74 17.13
CA VAL A 34 -0.21 1.36 17.45
C VAL A 34 -1.42 0.43 17.38
N ILE A 35 -2.53 0.79 18.04
CA ILE A 35 -3.77 -0.01 18.03
C ILE A 35 -4.28 -0.20 16.61
N PHE A 36 -4.26 0.84 15.78
CA PHE A 36 -4.67 0.72 14.39
C PHE A 36 -3.79 -0.27 13.62
N ASN A 37 -2.47 -0.24 13.81
CA ASN A 37 -1.57 -1.22 13.20
C ASN A 37 -1.91 -2.66 13.62
N GLU A 38 -2.15 -2.88 14.93
CA GLU A 38 -2.47 -4.20 15.47
C GLU A 38 -3.79 -4.74 14.90
N ILE A 39 -4.82 -3.89 14.81
CA ILE A 39 -6.11 -4.25 14.20
C ILE A 39 -5.92 -4.68 12.75
N VAL A 40 -5.18 -3.90 11.96
CA VAL A 40 -4.98 -4.20 10.53
C VAL A 40 -4.17 -5.47 10.35
N PHE A 41 -3.03 -5.62 11.05
CA PHE A 41 -2.19 -6.82 10.91
C PHE A 41 -2.84 -8.08 11.49
N GLY A 42 -3.72 -7.94 12.47
CA GLY A 42 -4.46 -9.06 13.06
C GLY A 42 -5.70 -9.48 12.25
N SER A 43 -6.11 -8.68 11.25
CA SER A 43 -7.33 -8.95 10.49
C SER A 43 -7.05 -9.50 9.08
N PRO A 44 -7.80 -10.51 8.60
CA PRO A 44 -7.75 -10.92 7.20
C PRO A 44 -8.24 -9.78 6.29
N LEU A 45 -7.55 -9.56 5.17
CA LEU A 45 -7.87 -8.47 4.23
C LEU A 45 -9.35 -8.44 3.81
N ILE A 46 -9.92 -9.59 3.46
CA ILE A 46 -11.32 -9.66 3.04
C ILE A 46 -12.29 -9.23 4.14
N VAL A 47 -12.05 -9.68 5.38
CA VAL A 47 -12.89 -9.31 6.53
C VAL A 47 -12.79 -7.81 6.80
N PHE A 48 -11.58 -7.26 6.74
CA PHE A 48 -11.36 -5.82 6.91
C PHE A 48 -12.10 -4.99 5.86
N ILE A 49 -12.03 -5.38 4.57
CA ILE A 49 -12.77 -4.70 3.49
C ILE A 49 -14.26 -4.70 3.76
N VAL A 50 -14.82 -5.86 4.10
CA VAL A 50 -16.27 -6.03 4.36
C VAL A 50 -16.72 -5.19 5.56
N VAL A 51 -15.94 -5.22 6.66
CA VAL A 51 -16.24 -4.43 7.86
C VAL A 51 -16.18 -2.94 7.56
N VAL A 52 -15.11 -2.44 6.94
CA VAL A 52 -14.98 -1.02 6.61
C VAL A 52 -16.10 -0.55 5.68
N TYR A 53 -16.44 -1.38 4.68
CA TYR A 53 -17.47 -1.00 3.72
C TYR A 53 -18.87 -1.01 4.37
N TYR A 54 -19.31 -2.13 4.96
CA TYR A 54 -20.68 -2.27 5.45
C TYR A 54 -20.92 -1.58 6.80
N MET A 55 -19.93 -1.48 7.68
CA MET A 55 -20.09 -0.89 9.01
C MET A 55 -19.69 0.59 9.08
N ILE A 56 -18.92 1.09 8.12
CA ILE A 56 -18.47 2.49 8.14
C ILE A 56 -18.93 3.22 6.88
N TRP A 57 -18.49 2.79 5.69
CA TRP A 57 -18.74 3.49 4.44
C TRP A 57 -20.22 3.61 4.10
N ASN A 58 -20.99 2.54 4.29
CA ASN A 58 -22.42 2.50 3.96
C ASN A 58 -23.28 3.48 4.77
N TYR A 59 -22.77 4.01 5.89
CA TYR A 59 -23.43 5.05 6.70
C TYR A 59 -22.98 6.46 6.35
N LEU A 60 -22.01 6.62 5.46
CA LEU A 60 -21.57 7.91 4.98
C LEU A 60 -22.43 8.36 3.77
N PRO A 61 -22.55 9.67 3.51
CA PRO A 61 -23.36 10.19 2.41
C PRO A 61 -22.71 9.99 1.03
N PHE A 62 -21.95 8.89 0.87
CA PHE A 62 -21.25 8.55 -0.37
C PHE A 62 -21.78 7.24 -0.92
N GLU A 63 -22.38 7.27 -2.10
CA GLU A 63 -23.04 6.10 -2.69
C GLU A 63 -22.07 5.17 -3.46
N SER A 64 -20.88 5.63 -3.78
CA SER A 64 -19.97 4.89 -4.66
C SER A 64 -19.26 3.73 -3.96
N ARG A 65 -19.60 2.51 -4.37
CA ARG A 65 -18.91 1.27 -3.93
C ARG A 65 -17.42 1.28 -4.26
N LEU A 66 -17.05 1.86 -5.41
CA LEU A 66 -15.68 1.97 -5.85
C LEU A 66 -14.82 2.77 -4.85
N TYR A 67 -15.30 3.95 -4.44
CA TYR A 67 -14.56 4.76 -3.46
C TYR A 67 -14.54 4.10 -2.09
N GLY A 68 -15.61 3.43 -1.68
CA GLY A 68 -15.61 2.63 -0.45
C GLY A 68 -14.56 1.53 -0.45
N GLY A 69 -14.43 0.83 -1.58
CA GLY A 69 -13.38 -0.18 -1.77
C GLY A 69 -11.96 0.40 -1.76
N VAL A 70 -11.75 1.54 -2.44
CA VAL A 70 -10.46 2.26 -2.43
C VAL A 70 -10.09 2.68 -1.01
N VAL A 71 -11.03 3.24 -0.24
CA VAL A 71 -10.80 3.65 1.15
C VAL A 71 -10.47 2.44 2.02
N ALA A 72 -11.21 1.34 1.91
CA ALA A 72 -10.95 0.13 2.68
C ALA A 72 -9.55 -0.45 2.41
N LEU A 73 -9.16 -0.58 1.13
CA LEU A 73 -7.82 -1.01 0.75
C LEU A 73 -6.73 -0.02 1.20
N THR A 74 -7.00 1.28 1.11
CA THR A 74 -6.07 2.33 1.54
C THR A 74 -5.79 2.23 3.03
N LEU A 75 -6.84 2.09 3.84
CA LEU A 75 -6.73 1.90 5.29
C LEU A 75 -5.95 0.62 5.63
N TYR A 76 -6.23 -0.47 4.92
CA TYR A 76 -5.51 -1.74 5.13
C TYR A 76 -4.03 -1.64 4.78
N MET A 77 -3.69 -0.92 3.70
CA MET A 77 -2.31 -0.80 3.24
C MET A 77 -1.48 0.27 3.98
N ALA A 78 -2.13 1.18 4.70
CA ALA A 78 -1.43 2.25 5.43
C ALA A 78 -0.38 1.75 6.44
N PRO A 79 -0.62 0.71 7.28
CA PRO A 79 0.40 0.14 8.16
C PRO A 79 1.60 -0.45 7.41
N TYR A 80 1.39 -1.05 6.24
CA TYR A 80 2.47 -1.58 5.40
C TYR A 80 3.37 -0.44 4.89
N MET A 81 2.77 0.68 4.44
CA MET A 81 3.51 1.88 4.04
C MET A 81 4.23 2.53 5.23
N LYS A 82 3.59 2.59 6.40
CA LYS A 82 4.22 3.05 7.65
C LYS A 82 5.47 2.23 7.96
N ASN A 83 5.39 0.90 7.90
CA ASN A 83 6.54 0.02 8.17
C ASN A 83 7.64 0.19 7.11
N LEU A 84 7.26 0.42 5.86
CA LEU A 84 8.19 0.71 4.78
C LEU A 84 8.98 2.00 5.06
N PHE A 85 8.32 3.08 5.46
CA PHE A 85 9.00 4.33 5.84
C PHE A 85 9.90 4.14 7.06
N GLU A 86 9.40 3.45 8.09
CA GLU A 86 10.19 3.18 9.30
C GLU A 86 11.42 2.34 9.00
N GLY A 87 11.28 1.30 8.16
CA GLY A 87 12.40 0.48 7.72
C GLY A 87 13.43 1.27 6.92
N ALA A 88 12.96 2.08 5.95
CA ALA A 88 13.85 2.88 5.12
C ALA A 88 14.66 3.92 5.94
N ILE A 89 14.02 4.57 6.90
CA ILE A 89 14.74 5.55 7.75
C ILE A 89 15.80 4.86 8.62
N LYS A 90 15.54 3.64 9.08
CA LYS A 90 16.53 2.86 9.86
C LYS A 90 17.75 2.42 9.06
N THR A 91 17.73 2.50 7.73
CA THR A 91 18.93 2.21 6.90
C THR A 91 19.93 3.35 6.86
N ILE A 92 19.55 4.53 7.32
CA ILE A 92 20.44 5.69 7.37
C ILE A 92 21.28 5.63 8.65
N ASP A 93 22.60 5.59 8.48
CA ASP A 93 23.53 5.56 9.60
C ASP A 93 23.47 6.87 10.41
N ASP A 94 23.41 6.77 11.72
CA ASP A 94 23.44 7.92 12.64
C ASP A 94 24.72 8.75 12.49
N LEU A 95 25.83 8.14 12.10
CA LEU A 95 27.09 8.85 11.79
C LEU A 95 26.93 9.82 10.62
N GLN A 96 26.06 9.53 9.64
CA GLN A 96 25.76 10.48 8.56
C GLN A 96 25.10 11.74 9.10
N PHE A 97 24.15 11.62 10.04
CA PHE A 97 23.51 12.78 10.66
C PHE A 97 24.51 13.64 11.45
N GLN A 98 25.42 12.98 12.17
CA GLN A 98 26.47 13.68 12.91
C GLN A 98 27.44 14.40 11.95
N ALA A 99 27.92 13.74 10.91
CA ALA A 99 28.81 14.33 9.92
C ALA A 99 28.18 15.54 9.21
N MET A 100 26.90 15.45 8.81
CA MET A 100 26.18 16.56 8.21
C MET A 100 26.07 17.76 9.16
N THR A 101 25.88 17.50 10.45
CA THR A 101 25.79 18.55 11.48
C THR A 101 27.14 19.26 11.66
N VAL A 102 28.24 18.50 11.70
CA VAL A 102 29.60 19.05 11.79
C VAL A 102 29.94 19.89 10.55
N LEU A 103 29.49 19.50 9.37
CA LEU A 103 29.66 20.26 8.12
C LEU A 103 28.73 21.47 8.02
N GLY A 104 27.92 21.76 9.04
CA GLY A 104 27.06 22.97 9.09
C GLY A 104 25.78 22.86 8.25
N PHE A 105 25.38 21.66 7.79
CA PHE A 105 24.12 21.51 7.08
C PHE A 105 22.93 21.77 8.01
N THR A 106 22.01 22.63 7.57
CA THR A 106 20.71 22.77 8.23
C THR A 106 19.90 21.48 8.08
N LYS A 107 18.94 21.21 8.98
CA LYS A 107 18.08 20.02 8.91
C LYS A 107 17.39 19.86 7.53
N ILE A 108 16.90 20.98 6.96
CA ILE A 108 16.27 20.98 5.64
C ILE A 108 17.27 20.53 4.56
N GLN A 109 18.50 21.02 4.61
CA GLN A 109 19.56 20.64 3.67
C GLN A 109 19.96 19.17 3.82
N GLN A 110 20.09 18.66 5.06
CA GLN A 110 20.34 17.26 5.35
C GLN A 110 19.31 16.37 4.68
N TYR A 111 18.01 16.64 4.92
CA TYR A 111 16.92 15.85 4.35
C TYR A 111 16.86 15.99 2.82
N ARG A 112 16.88 17.20 2.28
CA ARG A 112 16.64 17.44 0.85
C ARG A 112 17.76 16.91 -0.04
N TYR A 113 19.02 17.09 0.36
CA TYR A 113 20.15 16.80 -0.51
C TYR A 113 20.79 15.43 -0.26
N ILE A 114 20.65 14.88 0.94
CA ILE A 114 21.35 13.64 1.32
C ILE A 114 20.38 12.54 1.68
N ILE A 115 19.46 12.78 2.63
CA ILE A 115 18.61 11.72 3.18
C ILE A 115 17.51 11.30 2.18
N LEU A 116 16.74 12.25 1.66
CA LEU A 116 15.60 11.98 0.78
C LEU A 116 16.00 11.21 -0.49
N PRO A 117 17.08 11.54 -1.21
CA PRO A 117 17.53 10.76 -2.36
C PRO A 117 17.89 9.30 -2.01
N GLN A 118 18.48 9.07 -0.81
CA GLN A 118 18.77 7.71 -0.32
C GLN A 118 17.48 6.97 0.01
N LEU A 119 16.56 7.60 0.77
CA LEU A 119 15.28 7.01 1.14
C LEU A 119 14.45 6.60 -0.09
N VAL A 120 14.38 7.45 -1.11
CA VAL A 120 13.63 7.13 -2.34
C VAL A 120 14.17 5.86 -2.98
N ARG A 121 15.48 5.67 -3.05
CA ARG A 121 16.08 4.45 -3.62
C ARG A 121 15.70 3.21 -2.82
N VAL A 122 15.76 3.27 -1.50
CA VAL A 122 15.41 2.15 -0.59
C VAL A 122 13.90 1.84 -0.62
N ILE A 123 13.05 2.87 -0.75
CA ILE A 123 11.59 2.74 -0.73
C ILE A 123 11.04 2.18 -2.04
N MET A 124 11.65 2.49 -3.17
CA MET A 124 11.10 2.14 -4.50
C MET A 124 10.85 0.64 -4.70
N PRO A 125 11.78 -0.29 -4.41
CA PRO A 125 11.52 -1.71 -4.61
C PRO A 125 10.32 -2.22 -3.80
N PRO A 126 10.25 -2.06 -2.47
CA PRO A 126 9.10 -2.54 -1.70
C PRO A 126 7.81 -1.78 -2.02
N LEU A 127 7.86 -0.54 -2.51
CA LEU A 127 6.68 0.20 -2.96
C LEU A 127 6.04 -0.48 -4.19
N ILE A 128 6.86 -0.92 -5.16
CA ILE A 128 6.37 -1.67 -6.33
C ILE A 128 5.84 -3.04 -5.90
N GLY A 129 6.48 -3.68 -4.91
CA GLY A 129 5.98 -4.91 -4.29
C GLY A 129 4.58 -4.72 -3.69
N ASN A 130 4.38 -3.64 -2.94
CA ASN A 130 3.08 -3.27 -2.36
C ASN A 130 2.04 -2.95 -3.45
N LEU A 131 2.41 -2.30 -4.56
CA LEU A 131 1.50 -2.12 -5.69
C LEU A 131 1.03 -3.48 -6.25
N THR A 132 1.94 -4.44 -6.39
CA THR A 132 1.61 -5.79 -6.83
C THR A 132 0.65 -6.49 -5.86
N PHE A 133 0.82 -6.29 -4.56
CA PHE A 133 -0.10 -6.79 -3.53
C PHE A 133 -1.48 -6.13 -3.65
N ILE A 134 -1.53 -4.79 -3.81
CA ILE A 134 -2.79 -4.03 -3.99
C ILE A 134 -3.56 -4.52 -5.23
N ILE A 135 -2.88 -4.75 -6.37
CA ILE A 135 -3.52 -5.25 -7.60
C ILE A 135 -4.17 -6.60 -7.36
N LYS A 136 -3.49 -7.51 -6.68
CA LYS A 136 -4.08 -8.82 -6.33
C LYS A 136 -5.19 -8.69 -5.28
N GLY A 137 -4.98 -7.85 -4.27
CA GLY A 137 -5.96 -7.60 -3.21
C GLY A 137 -7.22 -6.90 -3.70
N SER A 138 -7.13 -6.11 -4.79
CA SER A 138 -8.32 -5.47 -5.36
C SER A 138 -9.37 -6.45 -5.88
N SER A 139 -8.98 -7.69 -6.21
CA SER A 139 -9.94 -8.75 -6.58
C SER A 139 -10.95 -9.05 -5.47
N LEU A 140 -10.57 -8.85 -4.21
CA LEU A 140 -11.46 -9.05 -3.07
C LEU A 140 -12.56 -7.98 -2.96
N LEU A 141 -12.44 -6.86 -3.68
CA LEU A 141 -13.50 -5.85 -3.78
C LEU A 141 -14.74 -6.38 -4.52
N ASN A 142 -14.64 -7.51 -5.22
CA ASN A 142 -15.79 -8.21 -5.80
C ASN A 142 -16.83 -8.56 -4.71
N PHE A 143 -16.40 -8.85 -3.47
CA PHE A 143 -17.31 -9.17 -2.36
C PHE A 143 -18.20 -7.99 -1.92
N ILE A 144 -17.85 -6.78 -2.27
CA ILE A 144 -18.67 -5.58 -2.04
C ILE A 144 -19.25 -5.03 -3.36
N GLY A 145 -19.16 -5.81 -4.44
CA GLY A 145 -19.76 -5.51 -5.74
C GLY A 145 -19.09 -4.35 -6.49
N VAL A 146 -17.78 -4.15 -6.32
CA VAL A 146 -17.01 -3.18 -7.11
C VAL A 146 -16.73 -3.74 -8.50
N PRO A 147 -17.07 -3.02 -9.60
CA PRO A 147 -16.76 -3.44 -10.97
C PRO A 147 -15.25 -3.29 -11.24
N GLU A 148 -14.48 -4.33 -10.97
CA GLU A 148 -13.04 -4.40 -11.21
C GLU A 148 -12.72 -5.63 -12.09
N LEU A 149 -11.44 -5.87 -12.38
CA LEU A 149 -10.98 -6.89 -13.32
C LEU A 149 -11.55 -8.29 -13.00
N TYR A 150 -11.43 -8.75 -11.77
CA TYR A 150 -11.93 -10.05 -11.33
C TYR A 150 -13.45 -10.14 -11.49
N ASN A 151 -14.17 -9.09 -11.08
CA ASN A 151 -15.62 -9.01 -11.21
C ASN A 151 -16.06 -9.13 -12.69
N GLN A 152 -15.42 -8.38 -13.59
CA GLN A 152 -15.73 -8.43 -15.03
C GLN A 152 -15.45 -9.79 -15.65
N LEU A 153 -14.34 -10.45 -15.29
CA LEU A 153 -14.02 -11.79 -15.77
C LEU A 153 -14.99 -12.84 -15.22
N THR A 154 -15.46 -12.66 -13.98
CA THR A 154 -16.48 -13.52 -13.38
C THR A 154 -17.82 -13.43 -14.16
N PHE A 155 -18.24 -12.24 -14.57
CA PHE A 155 -19.44 -12.12 -15.42
C PHE A 155 -19.29 -12.86 -16.75
N ILE A 156 -18.17 -12.69 -17.45
CA ILE A 156 -17.90 -13.42 -18.71
C ILE A 156 -17.94 -14.92 -18.51
N GLN A 157 -17.41 -15.42 -17.38
CA GLN A 157 -17.41 -16.82 -17.02
C GLN A 157 -18.83 -17.38 -16.84
N TYR A 158 -19.68 -16.64 -16.11
CA TYR A 158 -21.07 -17.07 -15.86
C TYR A 158 -21.92 -17.02 -17.12
N ASP A 159 -21.82 -15.98 -17.92
CA ASP A 159 -22.62 -15.81 -19.13
C ASP A 159 -22.34 -16.90 -20.18
N ASN A 160 -21.12 -17.44 -20.20
CA ASN A 160 -20.73 -18.44 -21.20
C ASN A 160 -20.63 -19.87 -20.62
N PHE A 161 -20.95 -20.10 -19.35
CA PHE A 161 -20.81 -21.37 -18.66
C PHE A 161 -19.40 -22.00 -18.72
N LEU A 162 -18.37 -21.18 -18.82
CA LEU A 162 -16.96 -21.56 -18.96
C LEU A 162 -16.21 -21.45 -17.64
N ALA A 163 -16.47 -22.39 -16.71
CA ALA A 163 -15.91 -22.30 -15.35
C ALA A 163 -14.38 -22.43 -15.32
N ILE A 164 -13.82 -23.46 -15.95
CA ILE A 164 -12.38 -23.74 -15.93
C ILE A 164 -11.62 -22.72 -16.77
N GLU A 165 -12.08 -22.46 -17.98
CA GLU A 165 -11.49 -21.50 -18.92
C GLU A 165 -11.50 -20.08 -18.34
N GLY A 166 -12.59 -19.72 -17.64
CA GLY A 166 -12.71 -18.43 -16.98
C GLY A 166 -11.66 -18.23 -15.88
N TYR A 167 -11.45 -19.23 -15.02
CA TYR A 167 -10.39 -19.17 -14.01
C TYR A 167 -8.99 -19.18 -14.62
N LEU A 168 -8.75 -19.94 -15.69
CA LEU A 168 -7.48 -19.87 -16.43
C LEU A 168 -7.25 -18.49 -17.02
N LEU A 169 -8.25 -17.88 -17.61
CA LEU A 169 -8.17 -16.51 -18.14
C LEU A 169 -7.84 -15.50 -17.04
N MET A 170 -8.51 -15.59 -15.89
CA MET A 170 -8.21 -14.75 -14.72
C MET A 170 -6.75 -14.93 -14.30
N PHE A 171 -6.30 -16.18 -14.13
CA PHE A 171 -4.94 -16.50 -13.71
C PHE A 171 -3.90 -15.89 -14.67
N VAL A 172 -4.06 -16.11 -15.97
CA VAL A 172 -3.15 -15.58 -17.00
C VAL A 172 -3.17 -14.05 -17.01
N THR A 173 -4.33 -13.43 -16.90
CA THR A 173 -4.47 -11.97 -16.90
C THR A 173 -3.75 -11.34 -15.71
N TYR A 174 -3.91 -11.90 -14.50
CA TYR A 174 -3.18 -11.44 -13.32
C TYR A 174 -1.68 -11.65 -13.45
N LEU A 175 -1.22 -12.76 -14.03
CA LEU A 175 0.20 -12.98 -14.30
C LEU A 175 0.77 -11.96 -15.28
N MET A 176 0.05 -11.66 -16.36
CA MET A 176 0.47 -10.63 -17.34
C MET A 176 0.69 -9.26 -16.71
N ILE A 177 -0.10 -8.90 -15.70
CA ILE A 177 0.03 -7.64 -14.98
C ILE A 177 1.14 -7.71 -13.93
N THR A 178 1.19 -8.79 -13.15
CA THR A 178 2.04 -8.85 -11.94
C THR A 178 3.48 -9.25 -12.25
N ILE A 179 3.73 -10.11 -13.26
CA ILE A 179 5.11 -10.52 -13.62
C ILE A 179 5.99 -9.33 -14.03
N PRO A 180 5.55 -8.40 -14.91
CA PRO A 180 6.35 -7.21 -15.23
C PRO A 180 6.67 -6.36 -13.99
N LEU A 181 5.72 -6.19 -13.08
CA LEU A 181 5.92 -5.44 -11.84
C LEU A 181 6.95 -6.14 -10.92
N ILE A 182 6.87 -7.46 -10.77
CA ILE A 182 7.86 -8.24 -10.00
C ILE A 182 9.25 -8.12 -10.61
N ARG A 183 9.37 -8.14 -11.94
CA ARG A 183 10.66 -7.93 -12.62
C ARG A 183 11.19 -6.52 -12.40
N LEU A 184 10.30 -5.53 -12.40
CA LEU A 184 10.66 -4.14 -12.12
C LEU A 184 11.16 -3.98 -10.66
N THR A 185 10.50 -4.60 -9.69
CA THR A 185 10.99 -4.65 -8.29
C THR A 185 12.42 -5.16 -8.22
N LYS A 186 12.69 -6.33 -8.82
CA LYS A 186 14.05 -6.93 -8.84
C LYS A 186 15.10 -6.05 -9.53
N PHE A 187 14.69 -5.31 -10.57
CA PHE A 187 15.59 -4.36 -11.22
C PHE A 187 16.01 -3.22 -10.31
N PHE A 188 15.05 -2.66 -9.55
CA PHE A 188 15.36 -1.60 -8.58
C PHE A 188 16.14 -2.13 -7.38
N GLU A 189 15.85 -3.34 -6.88
CA GLU A 189 16.62 -3.97 -5.81
C GLU A 189 18.11 -4.07 -6.15
N LYS A 190 18.44 -4.52 -7.37
CA LYS A 190 19.83 -4.60 -7.83
C LYS A 190 20.53 -3.25 -7.84
N LYS A 191 19.80 -2.15 -8.16
CA LYS A 191 20.38 -0.79 -8.16
C LYS A 191 20.55 -0.18 -6.76
N VAL A 192 19.92 -0.75 -5.74
CA VAL A 192 20.10 -0.29 -4.35
C VAL A 192 21.31 -0.95 -3.72
N VAL A 193 21.64 -2.18 -4.14
CA VAL A 193 22.76 -2.97 -3.59
C VAL A 193 24.09 -2.69 -4.31
N SER A 194 24.04 -2.15 -5.54
CA SER A 194 25.23 -1.72 -6.30
C SER A 194 25.59 -0.28 -5.97
#